data_74ea4fb6a64383e82ca930debad0651a
#
_entry.id   74ea4fb6a64383e82ca930debad0651a
#
_cell.length_a   1.000
_cell.length_b   1.000
_cell.length_c   1.000
_cell.angle_alpha   90.00
_cell.angle_beta   90.00
_cell.angle_gamma   90.00
#
_symmetry.space_group_name_H-M   'P 1'
#
loop_
_entity.id
_entity.type
_entity.pdbx_description
1 polymer ?
#
loop_
_entity_poly.entity_id
_entity_poly.type
_entity_poly.pdbx_seq_one_letter_code
_entity_poly.pdbx_strand_id
1 'polypeptide(L)'
;MAMLARRSPSAAQPAPASPVSLPVYASTPLRERLWNTLPLAISLLLASFVFWGPFYAPWPFAILSTAFFAYWLVRSYSVAVACLIGLRKLKQWQKTNWMAKYCAWLPAHPHAEEWEWPRHLVIIPNYKEDEEGLARTIQSLAAQANAAQLVVVLAMEAREAEAHEKADRLVLRFRRHFHRMFATYHPAGLPGETPGKGSNEAWGAREAFIKLIEDGYDDIRRYTVTSCDADAVFHPNHFEALNYLFLTAEDRYRTFWQPTIFNSNNIWDIPAVLRIPDGLSGINRMSNLLLPGSVKFPTSCYSLSWQMLNEVDYWDEEVIPEDWHLYLKCSYTLGDRVNVQPIFLPLGNDCVLTDGYWKTLKAHYAQSVRHAWGASDIPYAWRAARHPGSPTSLGRKLLLATSVTKVHALWMAQWYMVTLGVLLPSKMAGTWGAPLPDWWTHRYPVPGTGWHPEQILHPTHWFTFDKHGLLEFTMWLNFPGILVALCIFPLFVMIAVEYLQRGKRPAYVSPLKAAAGFLIWPAMAVITFFFASMPALHAQWKLASGKGLVYRVAEKGSKRAGVPAAASAGAQTEAEVVAIGGGQ
;
A
#
# COMPACT_ATOMS: atom_id res chain seq x y z
N MET A 1 -1.35 -54.31 -26.97
CA MET A 1 -0.07 -53.87 -27.56
C MET A 1 -0.32 -52.61 -28.35
N ALA A 2 -0.11 -51.45 -27.78
CA ALA A 2 -0.21 -50.19 -28.48
C ALA A 2 0.98 -49.32 -27.98
N MET A 3 1.72 -48.83 -28.96
CA MET A 3 3.03 -48.18 -28.85
C MET A 3 3.02 -46.95 -27.92
N LEU A 4 3.87 -47.01 -26.90
CA LEU A 4 4.35 -45.84 -26.16
C LEU A 4 5.26 -45.02 -27.07
N ALA A 5 4.74 -43.95 -27.67
CA ALA A 5 5.55 -42.95 -28.35
C ALA A 5 6.38 -42.17 -27.28
N ARG A 6 7.70 -42.44 -27.26
CA ARG A 6 8.65 -41.63 -26.51
C ARG A 6 8.63 -40.21 -27.04
N ARG A 7 8.15 -39.27 -26.25
CA ARG A 7 8.41 -37.84 -26.50
C ARG A 7 9.92 -37.58 -26.30
N SER A 8 10.56 -37.08 -27.34
CA SER A 8 11.94 -36.60 -27.32
C SER A 8 12.08 -35.51 -26.27
N PRO A 9 13.23 -35.43 -25.56
CA PRO A 9 13.45 -34.33 -24.61
C PRO A 9 13.46 -33.02 -25.41
N SER A 10 12.58 -32.10 -25.02
CA SER A 10 12.54 -30.72 -25.52
C SER A 10 13.92 -30.11 -25.36
N ALA A 11 14.43 -29.51 -26.44
CA ALA A 11 15.69 -28.81 -26.46
C ALA A 11 15.84 -27.90 -25.23
N ALA A 12 16.92 -28.07 -24.50
CA ALA A 12 17.25 -27.23 -23.35
C ALA A 12 17.16 -25.75 -23.76
N GLN A 13 16.21 -25.03 -23.21
CA GLN A 13 16.18 -23.58 -23.38
C GLN A 13 17.50 -23.02 -22.85
N PRO A 14 18.13 -22.05 -23.55
CA PRO A 14 19.33 -21.40 -23.06
C PRO A 14 19.04 -20.87 -21.63
N ALA A 15 19.98 -21.14 -20.73
CA ALA A 15 19.92 -20.61 -19.37
C ALA A 15 19.61 -19.10 -19.46
N PRO A 16 18.67 -18.57 -18.67
CA PRO A 16 18.37 -17.15 -18.69
C PRO A 16 19.68 -16.40 -18.43
N ALA A 17 19.92 -15.35 -19.21
CA ALA A 17 21.07 -14.46 -18.99
C ALA A 17 21.07 -14.06 -17.52
N SER A 18 22.24 -14.12 -16.87
CA SER A 18 22.38 -13.76 -15.46
C SER A 18 21.66 -12.43 -15.20
N PRO A 19 20.77 -12.36 -14.20
CA PRO A 19 20.00 -11.16 -13.97
C PRO A 19 20.93 -9.96 -13.74
N VAL A 20 20.54 -8.80 -14.25
CA VAL A 20 21.29 -7.56 -14.03
C VAL A 20 21.31 -7.31 -12.52
N SER A 21 22.47 -7.43 -11.89
CA SER A 21 22.62 -7.12 -10.47
C SER A 21 22.56 -5.60 -10.29
N LEU A 22 21.48 -5.13 -9.67
CA LEU A 22 21.32 -3.72 -9.29
C LEU A 22 21.78 -3.56 -7.84
N PRO A 23 22.83 -2.75 -7.57
CA PRO A 23 23.32 -2.60 -6.20
C PRO A 23 22.30 -1.83 -5.35
N VAL A 24 21.91 -2.42 -4.22
CA VAL A 24 21.00 -1.81 -3.25
C VAL A 24 21.60 -0.53 -2.67
N TYR A 25 22.91 -0.51 -2.44
CA TYR A 25 23.64 0.62 -1.87
C TYR A 25 24.61 1.26 -2.85
N ALA A 26 24.99 2.50 -2.58
CA ALA A 26 26.02 3.19 -3.34
C ALA A 26 27.42 2.59 -3.06
N SER A 27 28.35 2.77 -4.01
CA SER A 27 29.70 2.18 -3.97
C SER A 27 30.57 2.63 -2.81
N THR A 28 30.24 3.73 -2.14
CA THR A 28 30.99 4.25 -0.98
C THR A 28 30.04 4.77 0.10
N PRO A 29 30.41 4.68 1.41
CA PRO A 29 29.58 5.19 2.51
C PRO A 29 29.23 6.67 2.39
N LEU A 30 30.12 7.50 1.87
CA LEU A 30 29.88 8.93 1.67
C LEU A 30 28.79 9.16 0.61
N ARG A 31 28.89 8.46 -0.54
CA ARG A 31 27.86 8.54 -1.59
C ARG A 31 26.52 8.04 -1.10
N GLU A 32 26.51 6.95 -0.33
CA GLU A 32 25.28 6.43 0.26
C GLU A 32 24.64 7.48 1.20
N ARG A 33 25.41 8.14 2.05
CA ARG A 33 24.93 9.23 2.91
C ARG A 33 24.34 10.38 2.09
N LEU A 34 25.02 10.83 1.05
CA LEU A 34 24.51 11.90 0.18
C LEU A 34 23.19 11.52 -0.46
N TRP A 35 23.05 10.28 -0.96
CA TRP A 35 21.80 9.79 -1.50
C TRP A 35 20.69 9.71 -0.44
N ASN A 36 21.00 9.26 0.75
CA ASN A 36 20.05 9.11 1.84
C ASN A 36 19.58 10.47 2.44
N THR A 37 20.27 11.59 2.16
CA THR A 37 19.78 12.93 2.49
C THR A 37 18.74 13.46 1.49
N LEU A 38 18.68 12.92 0.27
CA LEU A 38 17.82 13.40 -0.81
C LEU A 38 16.33 13.42 -0.44
N PRO A 39 15.75 12.36 0.15
CA PRO A 39 14.34 12.37 0.54
C PRO A 39 13.98 13.51 1.48
N LEU A 40 14.80 13.70 2.53
CA LEU A 40 14.60 14.77 3.51
C LEU A 40 14.76 16.15 2.87
N ALA A 41 15.80 16.35 2.05
CA ALA A 41 16.06 17.62 1.40
C ALA A 41 14.89 18.06 0.50
N ILE A 42 14.36 17.14 -0.34
CA ILE A 42 13.21 17.42 -1.19
C ILE A 42 11.97 17.76 -0.35
N SER A 43 11.70 16.96 0.68
CA SER A 43 10.53 17.14 1.52
C SER A 43 10.58 18.46 2.31
N LEU A 44 11.75 18.82 2.87
CA LEU A 44 11.95 20.08 3.58
C LEU A 44 11.89 21.27 2.63
N LEU A 45 12.44 21.17 1.43
CA LEU A 45 12.34 22.23 0.42
C LEU A 45 10.87 22.53 0.11
N LEU A 46 10.05 21.49 -0.15
CA LEU A 46 8.62 21.64 -0.42
C LEU A 46 7.86 22.22 0.79
N ALA A 47 8.10 21.69 1.99
CA ALA A 47 7.41 22.16 3.18
C ALA A 47 7.83 23.59 3.58
N SER A 48 9.12 23.93 3.46
CA SER A 48 9.61 25.25 3.80
C SER A 48 9.23 26.34 2.80
N PHE A 49 8.94 25.97 1.54
CA PHE A 49 8.55 26.92 0.49
C PHE A 49 7.30 27.71 0.87
N VAL A 50 6.43 27.15 1.69
CA VAL A 50 5.25 27.82 2.25
C VAL A 50 5.62 29.03 3.12
N PHE A 51 6.78 28.98 3.79
CA PHE A 51 7.21 30.03 4.73
C PHE A 51 8.02 31.13 4.05
N TRP A 52 8.93 30.79 3.13
CA TRP A 52 9.81 31.78 2.50
C TRP A 52 9.37 32.20 1.10
N GLY A 53 8.63 31.32 0.38
CA GLY A 53 8.18 31.57 -0.99
C GLY A 53 7.38 32.85 -1.16
N PRO A 54 6.39 33.17 -0.30
CA PRO A 54 5.61 34.41 -0.41
C PRO A 54 6.45 35.68 -0.36
N PHE A 55 7.60 35.65 0.33
CA PHE A 55 8.46 36.83 0.52
C PHE A 55 9.54 36.98 -0.53
N TYR A 56 10.21 35.90 -0.89
CA TYR A 56 11.40 35.94 -1.75
C TYR A 56 11.12 35.55 -3.20
N ALA A 57 10.04 34.81 -3.43
CA ALA A 57 9.66 34.34 -4.77
C ALA A 57 8.13 34.37 -4.96
N PRO A 58 7.46 35.54 -4.85
CA PRO A 58 6.02 35.65 -4.78
C PRO A 58 5.30 35.07 -6.01
N TRP A 59 5.74 35.39 -7.22
CA TRP A 59 5.14 34.86 -8.44
C TRP A 59 5.35 33.35 -8.61
N PRO A 60 6.57 32.80 -8.52
CA PRO A 60 6.76 31.36 -8.49
C PRO A 60 5.93 30.67 -7.41
N PHE A 61 5.84 31.26 -6.22
CA PHE A 61 5.03 30.71 -5.12
C PHE A 61 3.53 30.68 -5.51
N ALA A 62 2.98 31.77 -6.02
CA ALA A 62 1.58 31.86 -6.41
C ALA A 62 1.23 30.85 -7.51
N ILE A 63 2.06 30.75 -8.55
CA ILE A 63 1.86 29.82 -9.68
C ILE A 63 1.97 28.36 -9.19
N LEU A 64 3.04 28.00 -8.48
CA LEU A 64 3.26 26.63 -8.02
C LEU A 64 2.24 26.21 -6.97
N SER A 65 1.85 27.12 -6.07
CA SER A 65 0.81 26.89 -5.08
C SER A 65 -0.54 26.64 -5.76
N THR A 66 -0.94 27.51 -6.70
CA THR A 66 -2.18 27.32 -7.45
C THR A 66 -2.18 26.02 -8.24
N ALA A 67 -1.09 25.71 -8.94
CA ALA A 67 -0.95 24.44 -9.66
C ALA A 67 -1.03 23.22 -8.71
N PHE A 68 -0.42 23.30 -7.54
CA PHE A 68 -0.51 22.26 -6.52
C PHE A 68 -1.94 22.06 -6.02
N PHE A 69 -2.66 23.13 -5.70
CA PHE A 69 -4.04 23.02 -5.21
C PHE A 69 -5.01 22.60 -6.32
N ALA A 70 -4.80 23.02 -7.56
CA ALA A 70 -5.54 22.50 -8.71
C ALA A 70 -5.30 20.99 -8.91
N TYR A 71 -4.04 20.55 -8.83
CA TYR A 71 -3.71 19.13 -8.82
C TYR A 71 -4.40 18.39 -7.64
N TRP A 72 -4.39 18.99 -6.44
CA TRP A 72 -4.99 18.39 -5.25
C TRP A 72 -6.52 18.25 -5.40
N LEU A 73 -7.18 19.27 -5.97
CA LEU A 73 -8.61 19.22 -6.28
C LEU A 73 -8.92 18.09 -7.26
N VAL A 74 -8.26 18.05 -8.41
CA VAL A 74 -8.45 17.00 -9.42
C VAL A 74 -8.17 15.61 -8.80
N ARG A 75 -7.11 15.51 -8.02
CA ARG A 75 -6.75 14.26 -7.33
C ARG A 75 -7.83 13.82 -6.35
N SER A 76 -8.39 14.72 -5.54
CA SER A 76 -9.43 14.42 -4.55
C SER A 76 -10.70 13.89 -5.21
N TYR A 77 -11.16 14.54 -6.30
CA TYR A 77 -12.31 14.07 -7.06
C TYR A 77 -12.02 12.72 -7.76
N SER A 78 -10.84 12.57 -8.33
CA SER A 78 -10.44 11.31 -8.97
C SER A 78 -10.42 10.16 -7.96
N VAL A 79 -9.92 10.40 -6.74
CA VAL A 79 -9.93 9.41 -5.64
C VAL A 79 -11.38 9.07 -5.25
N ALA A 80 -12.25 10.06 -5.09
CA ALA A 80 -13.65 9.82 -4.74
C ALA A 80 -14.38 8.99 -5.82
N VAL A 81 -14.19 9.31 -7.10
CA VAL A 81 -14.73 8.51 -8.21
C VAL A 81 -14.15 7.10 -8.21
N ALA A 82 -12.83 6.96 -8.04
CA ALA A 82 -12.16 5.67 -7.95
C ALA A 82 -12.69 4.84 -6.75
N CYS A 83 -12.99 5.46 -5.62
CA CYS A 83 -13.61 4.79 -4.47
C CYS A 83 -14.99 4.21 -4.82
N LEU A 84 -15.84 4.97 -5.51
CA LEU A 84 -17.16 4.50 -5.93
C LEU A 84 -17.07 3.35 -6.95
N ILE A 85 -16.15 3.46 -7.91
CA ILE A 85 -15.86 2.38 -8.87
C ILE A 85 -15.31 1.16 -8.15
N GLY A 86 -14.38 1.35 -7.20
CA GLY A 86 -13.80 0.30 -6.38
C GLY A 86 -14.86 -0.45 -5.58
N LEU A 87 -15.77 0.28 -4.95
CA LEU A 87 -16.88 -0.31 -4.21
C LEU A 87 -17.79 -1.17 -5.10
N ARG A 88 -18.09 -0.71 -6.34
CA ARG A 88 -18.85 -1.50 -7.32
C ARG A 88 -18.09 -2.78 -7.72
N LYS A 89 -16.80 -2.65 -8.02
CA LYS A 89 -15.95 -3.79 -8.39
C LYS A 89 -15.85 -4.81 -7.26
N LEU A 90 -15.65 -4.37 -6.01
CA LEU A 90 -15.67 -5.24 -4.83
C LEU A 90 -16.95 -6.08 -4.77
N LYS A 91 -18.13 -5.43 -4.84
CA LYS A 91 -19.43 -6.12 -4.82
C LYS A 91 -19.62 -7.09 -5.98
N GLN A 92 -19.13 -6.74 -7.16
CA GLN A 92 -19.21 -7.59 -8.35
C GLN A 92 -18.31 -8.81 -8.21
N TRP A 93 -17.04 -8.61 -7.81
CA TRP A 93 -16.06 -9.68 -7.73
C TRP A 93 -16.37 -10.70 -6.64
N GLN A 94 -16.93 -10.27 -5.52
CA GLN A 94 -17.39 -11.15 -4.45
C GLN A 94 -18.49 -12.13 -4.91
N LYS A 95 -19.29 -11.76 -5.90
CA LYS A 95 -20.37 -12.57 -6.46
C LYS A 95 -19.96 -13.38 -7.71
N THR A 96 -18.74 -13.19 -8.20
CA THR A 96 -18.27 -13.83 -9.43
C THR A 96 -17.88 -15.28 -9.14
N ASN A 97 -18.44 -16.21 -9.91
CA ASN A 97 -17.94 -17.59 -9.99
C ASN A 97 -16.77 -17.61 -10.97
N TRP A 98 -15.55 -17.68 -10.43
CA TRP A 98 -14.32 -17.56 -11.21
C TRP A 98 -14.05 -18.77 -12.08
N MET A 99 -14.36 -19.97 -11.58
CA MET A 99 -14.24 -21.21 -12.37
C MET A 99 -15.20 -21.19 -13.56
N ALA A 100 -16.46 -20.84 -13.35
CA ALA A 100 -17.43 -20.73 -14.46
C ALA A 100 -17.00 -19.68 -15.49
N LYS A 101 -16.41 -18.57 -15.03
CA LYS A 101 -15.84 -17.54 -15.91
C LYS A 101 -14.66 -18.07 -16.72
N TYR A 102 -13.81 -18.91 -16.13
CA TYR A 102 -12.72 -19.57 -16.84
C TYR A 102 -13.24 -20.54 -17.89
N CYS A 103 -14.19 -21.40 -17.53
CA CYS A 103 -14.84 -22.33 -18.46
C CYS A 103 -15.48 -21.62 -19.67
N ALA A 104 -16.05 -20.43 -19.46
CA ALA A 104 -16.61 -19.62 -20.54
C ALA A 104 -15.54 -18.98 -21.45
N TRP A 105 -14.34 -18.73 -20.92
CA TRP A 105 -13.21 -18.16 -21.66
C TRP A 105 -12.43 -19.23 -22.45
N LEU A 106 -12.36 -20.46 -21.95
CA LEU A 106 -11.54 -21.58 -22.46
C LEU A 106 -11.81 -21.94 -23.95
N PRO A 107 -13.06 -21.97 -24.47
CA PRO A 107 -13.31 -22.35 -25.86
C PRO A 107 -12.62 -21.45 -26.90
N ALA A 108 -12.38 -20.20 -26.58
CA ALA A 108 -11.60 -19.26 -27.43
C ALA A 108 -10.07 -19.43 -27.29
N HIS A 109 -9.61 -20.25 -26.33
CA HIS A 109 -8.19 -20.41 -25.98
C HIS A 109 -7.85 -21.91 -25.81
N PRO A 110 -7.87 -22.72 -26.87
CA PRO A 110 -7.77 -24.19 -26.77
C PRO A 110 -6.43 -24.72 -26.27
N HIS A 111 -5.40 -23.85 -26.17
CA HIS A 111 -4.09 -24.19 -25.64
C HIS A 111 -3.86 -23.67 -24.21
N ALA A 112 -4.90 -23.17 -23.54
CA ALA A 112 -4.80 -22.73 -22.17
C ALA A 112 -4.61 -23.95 -21.23
N GLU A 113 -3.91 -23.69 -20.12
CA GLU A 113 -3.66 -24.71 -19.09
C GLU A 113 -4.96 -25.08 -18.36
N GLU A 114 -5.02 -26.27 -17.77
CA GLU A 114 -6.17 -26.70 -16.97
C GLU A 114 -6.34 -25.84 -15.72
N TRP A 115 -7.58 -25.76 -15.20
CA TRP A 115 -7.89 -24.98 -13.98
C TRP A 115 -7.07 -25.41 -12.76
N GLU A 116 -6.76 -26.68 -12.65
CA GLU A 116 -5.98 -27.29 -11.59
C GLU A 116 -4.45 -27.19 -11.78
N TRP A 117 -4.01 -26.66 -12.92
CA TRP A 117 -2.58 -26.55 -13.23
C TRP A 117 -1.83 -25.62 -12.29
N PRO A 118 -2.32 -24.40 -11.92
CA PRO A 118 -1.60 -23.53 -11.01
C PRO A 118 -1.54 -24.07 -9.57
N ARG A 119 -0.47 -23.69 -8.88
CA ARG A 119 -0.31 -23.82 -7.43
C ARG A 119 0.00 -22.45 -6.86
N HIS A 120 -0.46 -22.21 -5.66
CA HIS A 120 -0.27 -20.92 -4.98
C HIS A 120 0.53 -21.14 -3.71
N LEU A 121 1.81 -20.73 -3.73
CA LEU A 121 2.66 -20.71 -2.55
C LEU A 121 2.32 -19.47 -1.72
N VAL A 122 1.90 -19.65 -0.49
CA VAL A 122 1.59 -18.56 0.46
C VAL A 122 2.63 -18.60 1.57
N ILE A 123 3.47 -17.56 1.63
CA ILE A 123 4.51 -17.42 2.64
C ILE A 123 3.99 -16.47 3.72
N ILE A 124 3.95 -16.95 4.95
CA ILE A 124 3.50 -16.21 6.13
C ILE A 124 4.69 -15.99 7.06
N PRO A 125 5.40 -14.85 6.95
CA PRO A 125 6.48 -14.52 7.86
C PRO A 125 5.95 -14.28 9.27
N ASN A 126 6.60 -14.86 10.26
CA ASN A 126 6.20 -14.79 11.65
C ASN A 126 7.37 -14.55 12.59
N TYR A 127 7.20 -13.61 13.51
CA TYR A 127 8.09 -13.37 14.63
C TYR A 127 7.30 -12.84 15.83
N LYS A 128 7.05 -13.69 16.82
CA LYS A 128 6.31 -13.37 18.06
C LYS A 128 4.85 -12.95 17.86
N GLU A 129 4.27 -13.19 16.69
CA GLU A 129 2.82 -13.05 16.53
C GLU A 129 2.10 -14.12 17.35
N ASP A 130 0.93 -13.72 17.82
CA ASP A 130 0.00 -14.57 18.56
C ASP A 130 -0.46 -15.77 17.71
N GLU A 131 -0.49 -16.96 18.32
CA GLU A 131 -0.87 -18.21 17.64
C GLU A 131 -2.31 -18.16 17.11
N GLU A 132 -3.24 -17.58 17.86
CA GLU A 132 -4.64 -17.47 17.43
C GLU A 132 -4.80 -16.44 16.28
N GLY A 133 -3.99 -15.39 16.24
CA GLY A 133 -3.88 -14.46 15.11
C GLY A 133 -3.46 -15.18 13.84
N LEU A 134 -2.37 -15.97 13.92
CA LEU A 134 -1.91 -16.82 12.81
C LEU A 134 -2.97 -17.86 12.41
N ALA A 135 -3.60 -18.51 13.39
CA ALA A 135 -4.66 -19.47 13.12
C ALA A 135 -5.84 -18.86 12.36
N ARG A 136 -6.21 -17.60 12.62
CA ARG A 136 -7.24 -16.87 11.84
C ARG A 136 -6.82 -16.67 10.38
N THR A 137 -5.58 -16.27 10.15
CA THR A 137 -5.03 -16.13 8.79
C THR A 137 -5.07 -17.47 8.07
N ILE A 138 -4.53 -18.54 8.66
CA ILE A 138 -4.53 -19.89 8.08
C ILE A 138 -5.96 -20.39 7.87
N GLN A 139 -6.88 -20.14 8.79
CA GLN A 139 -8.29 -20.50 8.65
C GLN A 139 -8.93 -19.81 7.44
N SER A 140 -8.58 -18.54 7.15
CA SER A 140 -9.07 -17.83 5.97
C SER A 140 -8.53 -18.43 4.65
N LEU A 141 -7.32 -19.00 4.69
CA LEU A 141 -6.74 -19.76 3.58
C LEU A 141 -7.41 -21.15 3.44
N ALA A 142 -7.67 -21.82 4.54
CA ALA A 142 -8.37 -23.13 4.55
C ALA A 142 -9.83 -23.01 4.07
N ALA A 143 -10.42 -21.83 4.19
CA ALA A 143 -11.77 -21.51 3.70
C ALA A 143 -11.83 -21.14 2.21
N GLN A 144 -10.70 -21.14 1.49
CA GLN A 144 -10.71 -20.89 0.05
C GLN A 144 -11.34 -22.06 -0.71
N ALA A 145 -12.12 -21.76 -1.74
CA ALA A 145 -12.76 -22.79 -2.54
C ALA A 145 -11.73 -23.73 -3.22
N ASN A 146 -10.56 -23.20 -3.57
CA ASN A 146 -9.43 -23.94 -4.14
C ASN A 146 -8.28 -24.15 -3.14
N ALA A 147 -8.55 -24.31 -1.84
CA ALA A 147 -7.54 -24.53 -0.80
C ALA A 147 -6.59 -25.71 -1.12
N ALA A 148 -7.08 -26.74 -1.78
CA ALA A 148 -6.27 -27.88 -2.24
C ALA A 148 -5.18 -27.53 -3.27
N GLN A 149 -5.19 -26.32 -3.85
CA GLN A 149 -4.13 -25.81 -4.73
C GLN A 149 -3.08 -24.98 -3.96
N LEU A 150 -3.31 -24.69 -2.67
CA LEU A 150 -2.41 -23.88 -1.87
C LEU A 150 -1.26 -24.70 -1.27
N VAL A 151 -0.07 -24.12 -1.30
CA VAL A 151 1.09 -24.55 -0.51
C VAL A 151 1.34 -23.46 0.52
N VAL A 152 1.14 -23.78 1.80
CA VAL A 152 1.26 -22.79 2.89
C VAL A 152 2.59 -23.00 3.63
N VAL A 153 3.39 -21.94 3.73
CA VAL A 153 4.68 -21.92 4.40
C VAL A 153 4.63 -20.97 5.58
N LEU A 154 4.81 -21.50 6.78
CA LEU A 154 5.05 -20.70 7.97
C LEU A 154 6.54 -20.35 8.04
N ALA A 155 6.89 -19.14 7.62
CA ALA A 155 8.26 -18.66 7.65
C ALA A 155 8.58 -18.10 9.06
N MET A 156 9.07 -18.98 9.92
CA MET A 156 9.35 -18.70 11.33
C MET A 156 10.75 -18.12 11.51
N GLU A 157 10.93 -17.27 12.50
CA GLU A 157 12.24 -16.80 12.95
C GLU A 157 12.81 -17.75 14.01
N ALA A 158 13.95 -18.38 13.75
CA ALA A 158 14.59 -19.33 14.69
C ALA A 158 14.98 -18.71 16.04
N ARG A 159 15.08 -17.38 16.11
CA ARG A 159 15.32 -16.61 17.36
C ARG A 159 14.09 -16.51 18.29
N GLU A 160 12.92 -16.98 17.86
CA GLU A 160 11.74 -17.11 18.71
C GLU A 160 11.78 -18.47 19.43
N ALA A 161 11.78 -18.45 20.76
CA ALA A 161 11.96 -19.67 21.55
C ALA A 161 10.88 -20.75 21.30
N GLU A 162 9.63 -20.32 21.05
CA GLU A 162 8.48 -21.22 20.83
C GLU A 162 8.16 -21.43 19.34
N ALA A 163 9.05 -21.02 18.43
CA ALA A 163 8.80 -21.05 16.98
C ALA A 163 8.44 -22.46 16.48
N HIS A 164 9.20 -23.48 16.90
CA HIS A 164 8.99 -24.87 16.48
C HIS A 164 7.65 -25.41 16.98
N GLU A 165 7.40 -25.29 18.28
CA GLU A 165 6.18 -25.85 18.91
C GLU A 165 4.92 -25.16 18.36
N LYS A 166 4.95 -23.84 18.19
CA LYS A 166 3.86 -23.06 17.59
C LYS A 166 3.60 -23.50 16.14
N ALA A 167 4.65 -23.63 15.34
CA ALA A 167 4.53 -24.08 13.95
C ALA A 167 3.96 -25.50 13.86
N ASP A 168 4.45 -26.43 14.69
CA ASP A 168 4.00 -27.83 14.70
C ASP A 168 2.51 -27.93 15.05
N ARG A 169 2.03 -27.16 16.06
CA ARG A 169 0.60 -27.13 16.42
C ARG A 169 -0.25 -26.62 15.25
N LEU A 170 0.16 -25.54 14.60
CA LEU A 170 -0.56 -24.97 13.47
C LEU A 170 -0.55 -25.89 12.24
N VAL A 171 0.60 -26.48 11.90
CA VAL A 171 0.70 -27.43 10.79
C VAL A 171 -0.16 -28.66 11.06
N LEU A 172 -0.12 -29.24 12.26
CA LEU A 172 -0.95 -30.39 12.63
C LEU A 172 -2.45 -30.07 12.51
N ARG A 173 -2.86 -28.86 12.92
CA ARG A 173 -4.27 -28.42 12.89
C ARG A 173 -4.80 -28.21 11.46
N PHE A 174 -3.98 -27.67 10.54
CA PHE A 174 -4.48 -27.19 9.25
C PHE A 174 -3.98 -27.92 8.00
N ARG A 175 -2.90 -28.71 8.05
CA ARG A 175 -2.24 -29.30 6.86
C ARG A 175 -3.16 -30.08 5.92
N ARG A 176 -4.27 -30.64 6.42
CA ARG A 176 -5.20 -31.45 5.63
C ARG A 176 -6.05 -30.64 4.65
N HIS A 177 -6.10 -29.31 4.81
CA HIS A 177 -6.86 -28.43 3.94
C HIS A 177 -6.09 -28.03 2.67
N PHE A 178 -4.77 -28.17 2.69
CA PHE A 178 -3.89 -27.65 1.66
C PHE A 178 -3.21 -28.76 0.85
N HIS A 179 -2.70 -28.39 -0.33
CA HIS A 179 -1.84 -29.28 -1.11
C HIS A 179 -0.61 -29.68 -0.28
N ARG A 180 0.03 -28.67 0.35
CA ARG A 180 1.13 -28.83 1.31
C ARG A 180 1.05 -27.74 2.36
N MET A 181 1.53 -28.08 3.58
CA MET A 181 1.77 -27.09 4.63
C MET A 181 2.96 -27.53 5.46
N PHE A 182 3.93 -26.63 5.64
CA PHE A 182 5.13 -26.86 6.42
C PHE A 182 5.70 -25.55 6.97
N ALA A 183 6.68 -25.64 7.84
CA ALA A 183 7.41 -24.49 8.36
C ALA A 183 8.84 -24.45 7.84
N THR A 184 9.39 -23.25 7.76
CA THR A 184 10.81 -22.94 7.56
C THR A 184 11.30 -22.10 8.73
N TYR A 185 12.60 -22.12 9.01
CA TYR A 185 13.16 -21.45 10.18
C TYR A 185 14.34 -20.60 9.77
N HIS A 186 14.14 -19.29 9.75
CA HIS A 186 15.16 -18.32 9.36
C HIS A 186 16.20 -18.17 10.49
N PRO A 187 17.49 -18.45 10.24
CA PRO A 187 18.54 -18.32 11.24
C PRO A 187 18.74 -16.88 11.69
N ALA A 188 19.16 -16.69 12.93
CA ALA A 188 19.49 -15.37 13.44
C ALA A 188 20.92 -14.95 13.08
N GLY A 189 21.12 -13.67 12.75
CA GLY A 189 22.45 -13.07 12.67
C GLY A 189 23.24 -13.43 11.40
N LEU A 190 22.56 -13.73 10.31
CA LEU A 190 23.22 -13.91 9.01
C LEU A 190 23.90 -12.60 8.56
N PRO A 191 25.16 -12.69 8.06
CA PRO A 191 25.90 -11.51 7.62
C PRO A 191 25.22 -10.80 6.44
N GLY A 192 25.10 -9.47 6.53
CA GLY A 192 24.53 -8.66 5.44
C GLY A 192 23.00 -8.51 5.49
N GLU A 193 22.32 -9.28 6.34
CA GLU A 193 20.86 -9.22 6.45
C GLU A 193 20.36 -8.19 7.45
N THR A 194 19.26 -7.55 7.12
CA THR A 194 18.45 -6.77 8.06
C THR A 194 17.29 -7.64 8.55
N PRO A 195 17.23 -7.96 9.86
CA PRO A 195 16.13 -8.75 10.40
C PRO A 195 14.78 -8.10 10.09
N GLY A 196 13.92 -8.78 9.35
CA GLY A 196 12.65 -8.22 8.91
C GLY A 196 11.77 -9.20 8.15
N LYS A 197 10.69 -8.68 7.58
CA LYS A 197 9.76 -9.46 6.76
C LYS A 197 10.45 -9.98 5.48
N GLY A 198 11.17 -9.10 4.76
CA GLY A 198 11.80 -9.43 3.48
C GLY A 198 12.86 -10.54 3.59
N SER A 199 13.76 -10.48 4.57
CA SER A 199 14.78 -11.52 4.78
C SER A 199 14.15 -12.86 5.14
N ASN A 200 13.12 -12.86 6.01
CA ASN A 200 12.40 -14.07 6.36
C ASN A 200 11.59 -14.66 5.18
N GLU A 201 10.98 -13.82 4.35
CA GLU A 201 10.29 -14.26 3.12
C GLU A 201 11.26 -14.83 2.09
N ALA A 202 12.42 -14.20 1.88
CA ALA A 202 13.46 -14.69 0.98
C ALA A 202 13.96 -16.07 1.41
N TRP A 203 14.29 -16.22 2.69
CA TRP A 203 14.68 -17.52 3.28
C TRP A 203 13.57 -18.56 3.10
N GLY A 204 12.35 -18.24 3.52
CA GLY A 204 11.20 -19.15 3.44
C GLY A 204 10.88 -19.58 2.00
N ALA A 205 11.04 -18.70 1.01
CA ALA A 205 10.84 -19.04 -0.39
C ALA A 205 11.93 -19.97 -0.94
N ARG A 206 13.20 -19.73 -0.60
CA ARG A 206 14.32 -20.59 -1.03
C ARG A 206 14.22 -22.00 -0.39
N GLU A 207 13.92 -22.08 0.89
CA GLU A 207 13.71 -23.36 1.58
C GLU A 207 12.48 -24.10 1.01
N ALA A 208 11.40 -23.38 0.70
CA ALA A 208 10.23 -23.97 0.07
C ALA A 208 10.56 -24.53 -1.33
N PHE A 209 11.40 -23.83 -2.10
CA PHE A 209 11.86 -24.30 -3.40
C PHE A 209 12.62 -25.63 -3.29
N ILE A 210 13.58 -25.72 -2.35
CA ILE A 210 14.35 -26.95 -2.12
C ILE A 210 13.41 -28.11 -1.74
N LYS A 211 12.53 -27.90 -0.75
CA LYS A 211 11.58 -28.94 -0.31
C LYS A 211 10.62 -29.40 -1.40
N LEU A 212 10.16 -28.49 -2.26
CA LEU A 212 9.26 -28.87 -3.34
C LEU A 212 9.96 -29.62 -4.46
N ILE A 213 11.23 -29.27 -4.78
CA ILE A 213 12.04 -30.04 -5.74
C ILE A 213 12.30 -31.45 -5.21
N GLU A 214 12.68 -31.61 -3.96
CA GLU A 214 12.90 -32.92 -3.31
C GLU A 214 11.64 -33.80 -3.36
N ASP A 215 10.46 -33.18 -3.32
CA ASP A 215 9.17 -33.85 -3.44
C ASP A 215 8.74 -34.09 -4.91
N GLY A 216 9.54 -33.70 -5.90
CA GLY A 216 9.29 -33.87 -7.33
C GLY A 216 8.41 -32.79 -7.98
N TYR A 217 8.25 -31.65 -7.33
CA TYR A 217 7.52 -30.48 -7.86
C TYR A 217 8.49 -29.45 -8.45
N ASP A 218 9.03 -29.70 -9.63
CA ASP A 218 10.14 -28.94 -10.24
C ASP A 218 9.71 -27.83 -11.20
N ASP A 219 8.45 -27.77 -11.65
CA ASP A 219 7.99 -26.74 -12.57
C ASP A 219 7.52 -25.47 -11.86
N ILE A 220 8.45 -24.53 -11.62
CA ILE A 220 8.17 -23.23 -10.97
C ILE A 220 7.20 -22.34 -11.76
N ARG A 221 7.00 -22.61 -13.06
CA ARG A 221 6.06 -21.85 -13.91
C ARG A 221 4.60 -22.02 -13.48
N ARG A 222 4.30 -23.09 -12.77
CA ARG A 222 2.98 -23.39 -12.23
C ARG A 222 2.64 -22.58 -10.98
N TYR A 223 3.64 -21.95 -10.35
CA TYR A 223 3.46 -21.35 -9.03
C TYR A 223 3.32 -19.83 -9.08
N THR A 224 2.34 -19.32 -8.35
CA THR A 224 2.40 -17.96 -7.82
C THR A 224 2.94 -18.00 -6.41
N VAL A 225 3.68 -16.96 -6.01
CA VAL A 225 4.13 -16.73 -4.63
C VAL A 225 3.34 -15.55 -4.08
N THR A 226 2.77 -15.73 -2.91
CA THR A 226 2.03 -14.70 -2.18
C THR A 226 2.78 -14.34 -0.90
N SER A 227 3.27 -13.09 -0.80
CA SER A 227 3.67 -12.48 0.46
C SER A 227 2.40 -12.25 1.29
N CYS A 228 2.34 -12.78 2.50
CA CYS A 228 1.13 -12.79 3.32
C CYS A 228 1.44 -12.32 4.74
N ASP A 229 0.87 -11.18 5.15
CA ASP A 229 0.99 -10.74 6.54
C ASP A 229 0.34 -11.74 7.50
N ALA A 230 0.92 -11.91 8.68
CA ALA A 230 0.49 -12.89 9.70
C ALA A 230 -0.93 -12.68 10.24
N ASP A 231 -1.53 -11.52 9.97
CA ASP A 231 -2.89 -11.11 10.39
C ASP A 231 -3.85 -10.93 9.21
N ALA A 232 -3.46 -11.36 8.01
CA ALA A 232 -4.26 -11.20 6.80
C ALA A 232 -5.47 -12.16 6.79
N VAL A 233 -6.66 -11.62 6.53
CA VAL A 233 -7.89 -12.39 6.36
C VAL A 233 -8.38 -12.24 4.92
N PHE A 234 -8.28 -13.32 4.15
CA PHE A 234 -8.65 -13.34 2.74
C PHE A 234 -10.14 -13.57 2.55
N HIS A 235 -10.70 -12.93 1.51
CA HIS A 235 -12.05 -13.30 1.03
C HIS A 235 -12.04 -14.74 0.49
N PRO A 236 -13.11 -15.56 0.69
CA PRO A 236 -13.12 -16.97 0.28
C PRO A 236 -12.84 -17.24 -1.21
N ASN A 237 -13.14 -16.29 -2.09
CA ASN A 237 -12.90 -16.42 -3.53
C ASN A 237 -11.55 -15.82 -3.99
N HIS A 238 -10.66 -15.48 -3.07
CA HIS A 238 -9.43 -14.75 -3.42
C HIS A 238 -8.52 -15.56 -4.33
N PHE A 239 -8.23 -16.79 -3.96
CA PHE A 239 -7.31 -17.64 -4.73
C PHE A 239 -7.96 -18.23 -5.98
N GLU A 240 -9.29 -18.36 -6.06
CA GLU A 240 -9.96 -18.64 -7.34
C GLU A 240 -9.84 -17.45 -8.31
N ALA A 241 -9.99 -16.21 -7.82
CA ALA A 241 -9.77 -15.04 -8.64
C ALA A 241 -8.31 -14.94 -9.11
N LEU A 242 -7.34 -15.20 -8.23
CA LEU A 242 -5.92 -15.26 -8.58
C LEU A 242 -5.65 -16.35 -9.62
N ASN A 243 -6.24 -17.54 -9.45
CA ASN A 243 -6.13 -18.65 -10.39
C ASN A 243 -6.60 -18.24 -11.79
N TYR A 244 -7.80 -17.66 -11.89
CA TYR A 244 -8.34 -17.12 -13.13
C TYR A 244 -7.41 -16.10 -13.77
N LEU A 245 -6.95 -15.12 -13.00
CA LEU A 245 -6.09 -14.05 -13.50
C LEU A 245 -4.73 -14.58 -13.95
N PHE A 246 -4.15 -15.54 -13.23
CA PHE A 246 -2.90 -16.16 -13.60
C PHE A 246 -3.02 -16.98 -14.90
N LEU A 247 -4.09 -17.73 -15.05
CA LEU A 247 -4.34 -18.54 -16.25
C LEU A 247 -4.61 -17.69 -17.50
N THR A 248 -5.27 -16.53 -17.33
CA THR A 248 -5.72 -15.70 -18.46
C THR A 248 -4.82 -14.52 -18.78
N ALA A 249 -3.83 -14.21 -17.93
CA ALA A 249 -2.91 -13.10 -18.17
C ALA A 249 -1.87 -13.45 -19.26
N GLU A 250 -1.72 -12.59 -20.27
CA GLU A 250 -0.69 -12.70 -21.30
C GLU A 250 0.72 -12.62 -20.70
N ASP A 251 0.91 -11.67 -19.76
CA ASP A 251 2.18 -11.41 -19.09
C ASP A 251 2.22 -11.98 -17.66
N ARG A 252 1.68 -13.22 -17.46
CA ARG A 252 1.61 -13.84 -16.13
C ARG A 252 2.95 -13.90 -15.40
N TYR A 253 4.05 -14.00 -16.11
CA TYR A 253 5.40 -14.03 -15.56
C TYR A 253 6.05 -12.65 -15.40
N ARG A 254 5.27 -11.56 -15.55
CA ARG A 254 5.70 -10.15 -15.36
C ARG A 254 4.66 -9.37 -14.58
N THR A 255 3.70 -10.06 -13.96
CA THR A 255 2.56 -9.43 -13.29
C THR A 255 2.60 -9.68 -11.79
N PHE A 256 2.40 -8.60 -11.02
CA PHE A 256 2.02 -8.64 -9.62
C PHE A 256 0.50 -8.56 -9.51
N TRP A 257 -0.10 -9.31 -8.61
CA TRP A 257 -1.52 -9.25 -8.30
C TRP A 257 -1.71 -8.66 -6.92
N GLN A 258 -2.42 -7.52 -6.87
CA GLN A 258 -2.59 -6.74 -5.64
C GLN A 258 -4.05 -6.76 -5.19
N PRO A 259 -4.38 -7.36 -4.02
CA PRO A 259 -5.71 -7.26 -3.44
C PRO A 259 -6.02 -5.87 -2.90
N THR A 260 -7.31 -5.60 -2.69
CA THR A 260 -7.77 -4.41 -1.97
C THR A 260 -7.66 -4.63 -0.46
N ILE A 261 -6.66 -3.99 0.15
CA ILE A 261 -6.34 -4.20 1.58
C ILE A 261 -6.97 -3.12 2.44
N PHE A 262 -7.66 -3.53 3.50
CA PHE A 262 -8.26 -2.67 4.52
C PHE A 262 -7.77 -3.06 5.91
N ASN A 263 -7.40 -2.10 6.73
CA ASN A 263 -7.15 -2.32 8.15
C ASN A 263 -8.50 -2.34 8.89
N SER A 264 -9.23 -3.43 8.80
CA SER A 264 -10.63 -3.49 9.21
C SER A 264 -10.97 -4.56 10.23
N ASN A 265 -10.10 -5.57 10.45
CA ASN A 265 -10.44 -6.72 11.28
C ASN A 265 -10.81 -6.32 12.73
N ASN A 266 -10.10 -5.36 13.32
CA ASN A 266 -10.30 -4.85 14.68
C ASN A 266 -10.49 -3.32 14.74
N ILE A 267 -10.94 -2.68 13.65
CA ILE A 267 -11.08 -1.22 13.53
C ILE A 267 -11.97 -0.61 14.61
N TRP A 268 -12.95 -1.39 15.13
CA TRP A 268 -13.85 -0.94 16.17
C TRP A 268 -13.23 -0.95 17.58
N ASP A 269 -12.12 -1.67 17.77
CA ASP A 269 -11.43 -1.83 19.07
C ASP A 269 -10.36 -0.78 19.30
N ILE A 270 -9.83 -0.17 18.23
CA ILE A 270 -8.78 0.86 18.34
C ILE A 270 -9.34 2.23 18.77
N PRO A 271 -8.48 3.12 19.33
CA PRO A 271 -8.83 4.50 19.59
C PRO A 271 -9.44 5.19 18.37
N ALA A 272 -10.51 5.98 18.58
CA ALA A 272 -11.24 6.63 17.49
C ALA A 272 -10.34 7.54 16.62
N VAL A 273 -9.33 8.18 17.22
CA VAL A 273 -8.36 9.03 16.50
C VAL A 273 -7.55 8.25 15.46
N LEU A 274 -7.27 6.96 15.70
CA LEU A 274 -6.50 6.12 14.78
C LEU A 274 -7.35 5.53 13.65
N ARG A 275 -8.69 5.52 13.79
CA ARG A 275 -9.58 5.06 12.71
C ARG A 275 -9.49 5.93 11.46
N ILE A 276 -9.11 7.22 11.61
CA ILE A 276 -8.96 8.14 10.49
C ILE A 276 -7.76 7.74 9.63
N PRO A 277 -6.51 7.68 10.13
CA PRO A 277 -5.37 7.30 9.29
C PRO A 277 -5.48 5.86 8.74
N ASP A 278 -5.97 4.89 9.52
CA ASP A 278 -6.16 3.51 9.06
C ASP A 278 -7.22 3.40 7.97
N GLY A 279 -8.38 4.05 8.16
CA GLY A 279 -9.46 4.08 7.17
C GLY A 279 -9.05 4.78 5.87
N LEU A 280 -8.43 5.96 5.98
CA LEU A 280 -7.91 6.68 4.81
C LEU A 280 -6.83 5.89 4.07
N SER A 281 -5.99 5.14 4.78
CA SER A 281 -4.99 4.26 4.17
C SER A 281 -5.65 3.18 3.29
N GLY A 282 -6.69 2.51 3.77
CA GLY A 282 -7.45 1.52 2.99
C GLY A 282 -8.10 2.11 1.74
N ILE A 283 -8.76 3.26 1.90
CA ILE A 283 -9.37 4.01 0.79
C ILE A 283 -8.31 4.41 -0.25
N ASN A 284 -7.16 4.89 0.19
CA ASN A 284 -6.07 5.30 -0.68
C ASN A 284 -5.49 4.11 -1.46
N ARG A 285 -5.27 2.96 -0.79
CA ARG A 285 -4.82 1.72 -1.45
C ARG A 285 -5.79 1.28 -2.55
N MET A 286 -7.09 1.19 -2.24
CA MET A 286 -8.12 0.81 -3.21
C MET A 286 -8.20 1.78 -4.39
N SER A 287 -8.24 3.08 -4.14
CA SER A 287 -8.36 4.09 -5.21
C SER A 287 -7.13 4.14 -6.10
N ASN A 288 -5.92 4.01 -5.55
CA ASN A 288 -4.67 4.00 -6.32
C ASN A 288 -4.61 2.84 -7.34
N LEU A 289 -5.26 1.71 -7.05
CA LEU A 289 -5.36 0.59 -8.00
C LEU A 289 -6.20 0.94 -9.24
N LEU A 290 -7.05 1.97 -9.17
CA LEU A 290 -7.97 2.38 -10.23
C LEU A 290 -7.54 3.66 -10.96
N LEU A 291 -6.67 4.46 -10.36
CA LEU A 291 -6.27 5.73 -10.95
C LEU A 291 -5.44 5.54 -12.20
N PRO A 292 -5.87 6.09 -13.34
CA PRO A 292 -5.14 5.99 -14.60
C PRO A 292 -3.82 6.77 -14.50
N GLY A 293 -2.78 6.27 -15.19
CA GLY A 293 -1.46 6.92 -15.25
C GLY A 293 -0.66 6.91 -13.94
N SER A 294 -1.21 6.37 -12.85
CA SER A 294 -0.46 6.18 -11.60
C SER A 294 0.30 4.86 -11.63
N VAL A 295 1.55 4.88 -11.15
CA VAL A 295 2.27 3.63 -10.83
C VAL A 295 1.55 2.97 -9.67
N LYS A 296 1.16 1.71 -9.87
CA LYS A 296 0.57 0.88 -8.82
C LYS A 296 1.70 0.14 -8.15
N PHE A 297 1.92 0.42 -6.87
CA PHE A 297 2.91 -0.30 -6.07
C PHE A 297 2.21 -1.42 -5.29
N PRO A 298 2.76 -2.66 -5.30
CA PRO A 298 2.31 -3.70 -4.37
C PRO A 298 2.50 -3.24 -2.94
N THR A 299 1.65 -3.68 -2.03
CA THR A 299 1.75 -3.33 -0.60
C THR A 299 1.30 -4.50 0.26
N SER A 300 2.02 -4.75 1.36
CA SER A 300 1.65 -5.68 2.44
C SER A 300 1.47 -7.13 1.96
N CYS A 301 0.29 -7.46 1.41
CA CYS A 301 0.01 -8.76 0.79
C CYS A 301 -0.13 -8.60 -0.72
N TYR A 302 0.62 -9.36 -1.48
CA TYR A 302 0.58 -9.36 -2.95
C TYR A 302 1.04 -10.71 -3.48
N SER A 303 0.71 -11.01 -4.73
CA SER A 303 1.13 -12.24 -5.39
C SER A 303 1.91 -11.92 -6.66
N LEU A 304 2.86 -12.78 -7.03
CA LEU A 304 3.60 -12.70 -8.28
C LEU A 304 3.95 -14.12 -8.75
N SER A 305 4.41 -14.32 -10.00
CA SER A 305 4.86 -15.64 -10.42
C SER A 305 6.19 -16.01 -9.73
N TRP A 306 6.34 -17.27 -9.38
CA TRP A 306 7.61 -17.74 -8.82
C TRP A 306 8.77 -17.63 -9.82
N GLN A 307 8.48 -17.83 -11.10
CA GLN A 307 9.48 -17.62 -12.14
C GLN A 307 10.05 -16.19 -12.10
N MET A 308 9.18 -15.15 -12.01
CA MET A 308 9.63 -13.76 -11.92
C MET A 308 10.46 -13.51 -10.65
N LEU A 309 10.02 -14.04 -9.51
CA LEU A 309 10.71 -13.92 -8.24
C LEU A 309 12.10 -14.57 -8.28
N ASN A 310 12.22 -15.75 -8.89
CA ASN A 310 13.47 -16.47 -9.04
C ASN A 310 14.42 -15.75 -10.03
N GLU A 311 13.89 -15.15 -11.10
CA GLU A 311 14.69 -14.39 -12.06
C GLU A 311 15.37 -13.16 -11.46
N VAL A 312 14.83 -12.59 -10.38
CA VAL A 312 15.40 -11.43 -9.68
C VAL A 312 16.10 -11.81 -8.37
N ASP A 313 16.31 -13.10 -8.12
CA ASP A 313 16.91 -13.61 -6.89
C ASP A 313 16.19 -13.14 -5.61
N TYR A 314 14.88 -13.35 -5.58
CA TYR A 314 13.99 -13.12 -4.44
C TYR A 314 14.01 -11.67 -3.91
N TRP A 315 13.61 -11.46 -2.64
CA TRP A 315 13.67 -10.17 -1.95
C TRP A 315 15.11 -9.84 -1.55
N ASP A 316 15.44 -8.55 -1.54
CA ASP A 316 16.72 -8.09 -1.01
C ASP A 316 16.69 -8.11 0.53
N GLU A 317 17.58 -8.90 1.13
CA GLU A 317 17.56 -9.25 2.55
C GLU A 317 18.04 -8.12 3.47
N GLU A 318 18.75 -7.14 2.92
CA GLU A 318 19.23 -5.95 3.60
C GLU A 318 18.20 -4.81 3.66
N VAL A 319 17.02 -4.96 3.03
CA VAL A 319 16.01 -3.91 2.88
C VAL A 319 14.80 -4.14 3.78
N ILE A 320 14.34 -3.07 4.45
CA ILE A 320 13.14 -3.13 5.30
C ILE A 320 11.82 -3.01 4.51
N PRO A 321 11.66 -2.06 3.56
CA PRO A 321 10.44 -1.92 2.76
C PRO A 321 10.45 -2.89 1.57
N GLU A 322 10.18 -4.17 1.82
CA GLU A 322 10.35 -5.25 0.86
C GLU A 322 9.40 -5.18 -0.34
N ASP A 323 8.19 -4.66 -0.17
CA ASP A 323 7.10 -4.70 -1.16
C ASP A 323 7.34 -3.77 -2.35
N TRP A 324 7.57 -2.49 -2.12
CA TRP A 324 7.89 -1.53 -3.18
C TRP A 324 9.26 -1.78 -3.77
N HIS A 325 10.21 -2.17 -2.91
CA HIS A 325 11.56 -2.45 -3.33
C HIS A 325 11.61 -3.60 -4.34
N LEU A 326 10.94 -4.73 -4.05
CA LEU A 326 10.84 -5.86 -4.97
C LEU A 326 10.21 -5.44 -6.32
N TYR A 327 9.14 -4.64 -6.30
CA TYR A 327 8.52 -4.17 -7.54
C TYR A 327 9.47 -3.29 -8.36
N LEU A 328 10.21 -2.40 -7.72
CA LEU A 328 11.23 -1.58 -8.36
C LEU A 328 12.36 -2.47 -8.92
N LYS A 329 12.86 -3.41 -8.13
CA LYS A 329 13.87 -4.40 -8.54
C LYS A 329 13.42 -5.15 -9.80
N CYS A 330 12.23 -5.76 -9.77
CA CYS A 330 11.66 -6.44 -10.93
C CYS A 330 11.53 -5.50 -12.14
N SER A 331 11.00 -4.29 -11.93
CA SER A 331 10.79 -3.33 -13.02
C SER A 331 12.09 -2.89 -13.67
N TYR A 332 13.13 -2.59 -12.90
CA TYR A 332 14.42 -2.17 -13.44
C TYR A 332 15.26 -3.32 -14.02
N THR A 333 15.05 -4.55 -13.55
CA THR A 333 15.81 -5.74 -14.01
C THR A 333 15.15 -6.43 -15.20
N LEU A 334 13.81 -6.48 -15.26
CA LEU A 334 13.07 -7.27 -16.24
C LEU A 334 12.37 -6.42 -17.32
N GLY A 335 12.40 -5.09 -17.19
CA GLY A 335 11.94 -4.17 -18.22
C GLY A 335 10.48 -3.72 -18.11
N ASP A 336 9.98 -3.12 -19.18
CA ASP A 336 8.72 -2.35 -19.22
C ASP A 336 7.45 -3.19 -19.05
N ARG A 337 7.51 -4.50 -19.25
CA ARG A 337 6.36 -5.41 -19.15
C ARG A 337 5.93 -5.70 -17.71
N VAL A 338 6.79 -5.40 -16.72
CA VAL A 338 6.44 -5.59 -15.31
C VAL A 338 5.31 -4.65 -14.92
N ASN A 339 4.21 -5.23 -14.46
CA ASN A 339 2.99 -4.50 -14.16
C ASN A 339 2.31 -4.99 -12.87
N VAL A 340 1.28 -4.26 -12.43
CA VAL A 340 0.45 -4.64 -11.27
C VAL A 340 -1.01 -4.71 -11.72
N GLN A 341 -1.62 -5.88 -11.54
CA GLN A 341 -3.03 -6.14 -11.80
C GLN A 341 -3.82 -6.19 -10.47
N PRO A 342 -4.89 -5.39 -10.33
CA PRO A 342 -5.70 -5.40 -9.12
C PRO A 342 -6.55 -6.66 -8.98
N ILE A 343 -6.70 -7.14 -7.72
CA ILE A 343 -7.74 -8.09 -7.31
C ILE A 343 -8.77 -7.31 -6.49
N PHE A 344 -9.98 -7.11 -7.02
CA PHE A 344 -11.05 -6.39 -6.32
C PHE A 344 -11.83 -7.31 -5.37
N LEU A 345 -11.10 -8.00 -4.50
CA LEU A 345 -11.64 -8.73 -3.36
C LEU A 345 -11.02 -8.16 -2.09
N PRO A 346 -11.81 -7.96 -1.02
CA PRO A 346 -11.28 -7.37 0.21
C PRO A 346 -10.34 -8.34 0.91
N LEU A 347 -9.25 -7.80 1.40
CA LEU A 347 -8.33 -8.44 2.33
C LEU A 347 -8.27 -7.59 3.59
N GLY A 348 -8.58 -8.19 4.73
CA GLY A 348 -8.57 -7.50 6.01
C GLY A 348 -7.24 -7.71 6.73
N ASN A 349 -6.63 -6.62 7.23
CA ASN A 349 -5.50 -6.67 8.15
C ASN A 349 -5.93 -6.10 9.51
N ASP A 350 -5.18 -6.44 10.56
CA ASP A 350 -5.39 -5.89 11.89
C ASP A 350 -4.79 -4.48 12.00
N CYS A 351 -5.54 -3.56 12.62
CA CYS A 351 -4.97 -2.31 13.11
C CYS A 351 -4.08 -2.58 14.32
N VAL A 352 -3.11 -1.71 14.59
CA VAL A 352 -2.28 -1.77 15.80
C VAL A 352 -3.16 -1.56 17.03
N LEU A 353 -3.10 -2.52 17.94
CA LEU A 353 -3.81 -2.48 19.22
C LEU A 353 -2.92 -3.08 20.30
N THR A 354 -2.70 -2.34 21.37
CA THR A 354 -1.93 -2.74 22.54
C THR A 354 -2.74 -2.54 23.82
N ASP A 355 -2.20 -3.00 24.95
CA ASP A 355 -2.81 -2.77 26.24
C ASP A 355 -2.68 -1.31 26.68
N GLY A 356 -3.71 -0.52 26.39
CA GLY A 356 -3.81 0.86 26.82
C GLY A 356 -3.78 1.89 25.68
N TYR A 357 -4.50 2.98 25.90
CA TYR A 357 -4.70 4.04 24.91
C TYR A 357 -3.40 4.65 24.41
N TRP A 358 -2.53 5.11 25.31
CA TRP A 358 -1.28 5.80 24.96
C TRP A 358 -0.23 4.86 24.36
N LYS A 359 -0.19 3.59 24.81
CA LYS A 359 0.67 2.57 24.20
C LYS A 359 0.26 2.31 22.75
N THR A 360 -1.05 2.21 22.48
CA THR A 360 -1.58 2.03 21.11
C THR A 360 -1.21 3.21 20.22
N LEU A 361 -1.35 4.46 20.69
CA LEU A 361 -0.93 5.63 19.91
C LEU A 361 0.58 5.59 19.59
N LYS A 362 1.42 5.26 20.58
CA LYS A 362 2.87 5.11 20.37
C LYS A 362 3.22 4.00 19.39
N ALA A 363 2.58 2.85 19.51
CA ALA A 363 2.81 1.71 18.63
C ALA A 363 2.39 2.04 17.18
N HIS A 364 1.24 2.69 16.99
CA HIS A 364 0.79 3.15 15.68
C HIS A 364 1.75 4.19 15.07
N TYR A 365 2.25 5.15 15.88
CA TYR A 365 3.26 6.09 15.43
C TYR A 365 4.55 5.37 14.96
N ALA A 366 5.02 4.39 15.72
CA ALA A 366 6.21 3.60 15.38
C ALA A 366 5.99 2.78 14.10
N GLN A 367 4.80 2.21 13.91
CA GLN A 367 4.43 1.54 12.65
C GLN A 367 4.41 2.52 11.49
N SER A 368 3.86 3.72 11.67
CA SER A 368 3.83 4.77 10.64
C SER A 368 5.24 5.21 10.24
N VAL A 369 6.19 5.32 11.19
CA VAL A 369 7.61 5.58 10.91
C VAL A 369 8.22 4.45 10.06
N ARG A 370 7.90 3.19 10.37
CA ARG A 370 8.37 2.03 9.62
C ARG A 370 7.85 2.04 8.17
N HIS A 371 6.56 2.32 7.96
CA HIS A 371 5.99 2.45 6.61
C HIS A 371 6.62 3.62 5.84
N ALA A 372 6.85 4.75 6.52
CA ALA A 372 7.49 5.91 5.92
C ALA A 372 8.99 5.70 5.61
N TRP A 373 9.61 4.67 6.19
CA TRP A 373 10.99 4.27 5.86
C TRP A 373 11.15 3.84 4.40
N GLY A 374 10.05 3.53 3.69
CA GLY A 374 10.03 3.36 2.23
C GLY A 374 10.64 4.53 1.46
N ALA A 375 10.87 5.69 2.10
CA ALA A 375 11.68 6.77 1.53
C ALA A 375 13.11 6.35 1.15
N SER A 376 13.64 5.24 1.71
CA SER A 376 14.92 4.62 1.33
C SER A 376 14.91 4.10 -0.12
N ASP A 377 13.76 3.86 -0.71
CA ASP A 377 13.64 3.47 -2.12
C ASP A 377 13.85 4.65 -3.10
N ILE A 378 13.81 5.90 -2.63
CA ILE A 378 14.11 7.06 -3.50
C ILE A 378 15.56 7.00 -4.01
N PRO A 379 16.59 6.91 -3.14
CA PRO A 379 17.97 6.71 -3.57
C PRO A 379 18.15 5.50 -4.49
N TYR A 380 17.57 4.37 -4.14
CA TYR A 380 17.62 3.16 -4.93
C TYR A 380 17.05 3.37 -6.34
N ALA A 381 15.82 3.89 -6.44
CA ALA A 381 15.15 4.10 -7.72
C ALA A 381 15.93 5.03 -8.66
N TRP A 382 16.51 6.12 -8.12
CA TRP A 382 17.33 7.03 -8.91
C TRP A 382 18.67 6.44 -9.32
N ARG A 383 19.31 5.58 -8.51
CA ARG A 383 20.53 4.83 -8.90
C ARG A 383 20.21 3.78 -9.96
N ALA A 384 19.18 2.97 -9.74
CA ALA A 384 18.74 1.94 -10.69
C ALA A 384 18.31 2.54 -12.04
N ALA A 385 17.65 3.70 -12.03
CA ALA A 385 17.29 4.41 -13.27
C ALA A 385 18.51 4.82 -14.11
N ARG A 386 19.66 5.08 -13.48
CA ARG A 386 20.92 5.44 -14.15
C ARG A 386 21.79 4.24 -14.51
N HIS A 387 21.41 3.04 -14.06
CA HIS A 387 22.22 1.84 -14.30
C HIS A 387 22.19 1.45 -15.79
N PRO A 388 23.35 1.35 -16.47
CA PRO A 388 23.41 1.14 -17.92
C PRO A 388 22.88 -0.24 -18.35
N GLY A 389 22.99 -1.25 -17.46
CA GLY A 389 22.52 -2.62 -17.72
C GLY A 389 21.00 -2.81 -17.59
N SER A 390 20.25 -1.82 -17.09
CA SER A 390 18.80 -1.96 -16.94
C SER A 390 18.09 -1.92 -18.30
N PRO A 391 17.31 -2.96 -18.67
CA PRO A 391 16.62 -3.04 -19.95
C PRO A 391 15.39 -2.13 -20.05
N THR A 392 15.02 -1.46 -18.96
CA THR A 392 13.83 -0.62 -18.88
C THR A 392 14.01 0.66 -19.68
N SER A 393 12.96 1.10 -20.38
CA SER A 393 12.97 2.36 -21.14
C SER A 393 13.19 3.58 -20.23
N LEU A 394 13.82 4.63 -20.78
CA LEU A 394 14.10 5.86 -20.02
C LEU A 394 12.82 6.48 -19.46
N GLY A 395 11.74 6.51 -20.23
CA GLY A 395 10.44 7.04 -19.79
C GLY A 395 9.91 6.28 -18.57
N ARG A 396 9.98 4.95 -18.58
CA ARG A 396 9.57 4.11 -17.46
C ARG A 396 10.48 4.28 -16.24
N LYS A 397 11.81 4.35 -16.45
CA LYS A 397 12.79 4.62 -15.39
C LYS A 397 12.48 5.92 -14.65
N LEU A 398 12.25 6.99 -15.39
CA LEU A 398 11.91 8.30 -14.82
C LEU A 398 10.53 8.28 -14.13
N LEU A 399 9.53 7.63 -14.74
CA LEU A 399 8.20 7.48 -14.14
C LEU A 399 8.26 6.78 -12.77
N LEU A 400 9.02 5.69 -12.65
CA LEU A 400 9.19 4.95 -11.40
C LEU A 400 9.89 5.81 -10.34
N ALA A 401 11.06 6.37 -10.65
CA ALA A 401 11.85 7.17 -9.73
C ALA A 401 11.09 8.43 -9.25
N THR A 402 10.43 9.15 -10.17
CA THR A 402 9.64 10.32 -9.81
C THR A 402 8.38 9.96 -9.03
N SER A 403 7.75 8.81 -9.30
CA SER A 403 6.56 8.36 -8.57
C SER A 403 6.89 8.04 -7.11
N VAL A 404 7.96 7.29 -6.85
CA VAL A 404 8.44 7.01 -5.49
C VAL A 404 8.77 8.31 -4.76
N THR A 405 9.55 9.19 -5.42
CA THR A 405 9.93 10.50 -4.86
C THR A 405 8.70 11.33 -4.51
N LYS A 406 7.74 11.44 -5.44
CA LYS A 406 6.50 12.21 -5.23
C LYS A 406 5.71 11.69 -4.03
N VAL A 407 5.52 10.37 -3.91
CA VAL A 407 4.73 9.81 -2.81
C VAL A 407 5.37 10.12 -1.47
N HIS A 408 6.65 9.83 -1.28
CA HIS A 408 7.31 10.02 0.00
C HIS A 408 7.57 11.50 0.34
N ALA A 409 7.86 12.34 -0.65
CA ALA A 409 8.00 13.79 -0.43
C ALA A 409 6.67 14.43 -0.03
N LEU A 410 5.57 14.10 -0.73
CA LEU A 410 4.24 14.60 -0.39
C LEU A 410 3.72 14.00 0.92
N TRP A 411 4.08 12.75 1.27
CA TRP A 411 3.68 12.17 2.57
C TRP A 411 4.09 13.07 3.74
N MET A 412 5.29 13.64 3.69
CA MET A 412 5.75 14.61 4.69
C MET A 412 5.21 16.02 4.44
N ALA A 413 5.37 16.55 3.22
CA ALA A 413 5.19 17.97 2.92
C ALA A 413 3.73 18.39 2.73
N GLN A 414 2.85 17.49 2.26
CA GLN A 414 1.47 17.85 1.86
C GLN A 414 0.67 18.49 2.99
N TRP A 415 0.86 18.07 4.24
CA TRP A 415 0.14 18.67 5.36
C TRP A 415 0.51 20.16 5.50
N TYR A 416 1.78 20.48 5.46
CA TYR A 416 2.25 21.87 5.53
C TYR A 416 1.71 22.69 4.36
N MET A 417 1.72 22.13 3.17
CA MET A 417 1.22 22.81 1.97
C MET A 417 -0.30 23.01 2.04
N VAL A 418 -1.08 22.00 2.39
CA VAL A 418 -2.56 22.07 2.39
C VAL A 418 -3.10 22.89 3.57
N THR A 419 -2.43 22.93 4.71
CA THR A 419 -2.88 23.69 5.90
C THR A 419 -2.24 25.06 5.97
N LEU A 420 -0.93 25.09 6.20
CA LEU A 420 -0.20 26.35 6.35
C LEU A 420 -0.05 27.10 5.03
N GLY A 421 0.09 26.39 3.92
CA GLY A 421 0.20 26.98 2.59
C GLY A 421 -1.06 27.73 2.13
N VAL A 422 -2.22 27.41 2.70
CA VAL A 422 -3.45 28.18 2.47
C VAL A 422 -3.57 29.36 3.43
N LEU A 423 -3.19 29.17 4.70
CA LEU A 423 -3.46 30.15 5.76
C LEU A 423 -2.36 31.22 5.91
N LEU A 424 -1.09 30.82 5.84
CA LEU A 424 0.03 31.72 6.15
C LEU A 424 0.23 32.81 5.11
N PRO A 425 0.27 32.54 3.81
CA PRO A 425 0.57 33.57 2.82
C PRO A 425 -0.36 34.77 2.87
N SER A 426 -1.67 34.53 3.01
CA SER A 426 -2.66 35.61 3.10
C SER A 426 -2.57 36.42 4.39
N LYS A 427 -2.19 35.77 5.51
CA LYS A 427 -2.05 36.45 6.81
C LYS A 427 -0.72 37.15 6.97
N MET A 428 0.36 36.57 6.46
CA MET A 428 1.69 37.19 6.54
C MET A 428 1.80 38.43 5.68
N ALA A 429 1.09 38.46 4.54
CA ALA A 429 1.05 39.62 3.65
C ALA A 429 0.37 40.87 4.24
N GLY A 430 -0.37 40.78 5.32
CA GLY A 430 -1.16 41.91 5.78
C GLY A 430 -1.38 42.12 7.28
N THR A 431 -1.16 41.16 8.15
CA THR A 431 -1.62 41.30 9.56
C THR A 431 -0.54 41.14 10.62
N TRP A 432 0.65 40.65 10.32
CA TRP A 432 1.65 40.39 11.34
C TRP A 432 2.69 41.51 11.49
N GLY A 433 2.48 42.68 10.85
CA GLY A 433 3.37 43.83 10.99
C GLY A 433 4.82 43.55 10.60
N ALA A 434 5.09 42.40 9.97
CA ALA A 434 6.41 42.15 9.43
C ALA A 434 6.66 43.17 8.33
N PRO A 435 7.73 43.95 8.36
CA PRO A 435 8.07 44.86 7.28
C PRO A 435 8.24 44.01 6.03
N LEU A 436 7.24 44.06 5.13
CA LEU A 436 7.41 43.53 3.79
C LEU A 436 8.59 44.25 3.18
N PRO A 437 9.51 43.57 2.49
CA PRO A 437 10.62 44.24 1.85
C PRO A 437 10.12 45.41 0.99
N ASP A 438 10.78 46.54 0.97
CA ASP A 438 10.34 47.74 0.24
C ASP A 438 10.02 47.46 -1.23
N TRP A 439 10.78 46.55 -1.85
CA TRP A 439 10.50 46.09 -3.23
C TRP A 439 9.16 45.39 -3.38
N TRP A 440 8.59 44.78 -2.31
CA TRP A 440 7.28 44.15 -2.28
C TRP A 440 6.16 45.17 -2.19
N THR A 441 6.27 46.12 -1.24
CA THR A 441 5.24 47.13 -0.98
C THR A 441 5.08 48.11 -2.14
N HIS A 442 6.18 48.42 -2.85
CA HIS A 442 6.13 49.29 -4.05
C HIS A 442 5.59 48.56 -5.29
N ARG A 443 5.73 47.26 -5.42
CA ARG A 443 5.33 46.49 -6.59
C ARG A 443 3.95 45.86 -6.45
N TYR A 444 3.51 45.63 -5.22
CA TYR A 444 2.26 44.94 -4.91
C TYR A 444 1.58 45.63 -3.72
N PRO A 445 0.85 46.73 -3.94
CA PRO A 445 0.07 47.36 -2.88
C PRO A 445 -0.99 46.34 -2.39
N VAL A 446 -0.93 45.99 -1.12
CA VAL A 446 -1.85 45.01 -0.49
C VAL A 446 -3.08 45.81 -0.03
N PRO A 447 -4.25 45.65 -0.66
CA PRO A 447 -5.48 46.20 -0.13
C PRO A 447 -5.85 45.48 1.17
N GLY A 448 -6.48 46.17 2.10
CA GLY A 448 -6.81 45.79 3.46
C GLY A 448 -7.20 44.31 3.65
N THR A 449 -6.41 43.65 4.44
CA THR A 449 -6.32 42.20 4.54
C THR A 449 -7.23 41.61 5.61
N GLY A 450 -8.52 41.75 5.44
CA GLY A 450 -9.49 40.95 6.16
C GLY A 450 -9.91 39.75 5.31
N TRP A 451 -9.87 38.54 5.87
CA TRP A 451 -10.56 37.40 5.26
C TRP A 451 -12.08 37.67 5.37
N HIS A 452 -12.69 38.11 4.29
CA HIS A 452 -14.11 38.40 4.21
C HIS A 452 -14.78 37.25 3.46
N PRO A 453 -15.47 36.32 4.16
CA PRO A 453 -16.17 35.20 3.52
C PRO A 453 -17.21 35.64 2.50
N GLU A 454 -17.78 36.85 2.66
CA GLU A 454 -18.68 37.44 1.67
C GLU A 454 -18.02 37.73 0.31
N GLN A 455 -16.70 37.95 0.25
CA GLN A 455 -15.97 38.14 -1.00
C GLN A 455 -15.84 36.87 -1.82
N ILE A 456 -15.90 35.70 -1.18
CA ILE A 456 -15.92 34.39 -1.85
C ILE A 456 -17.22 34.20 -2.62
N LEU A 457 -18.33 34.77 -2.16
CA LEU A 457 -19.65 34.61 -2.73
C LEU A 457 -19.95 35.59 -3.89
N HIS A 458 -19.10 36.60 -4.12
CA HIS A 458 -19.25 37.52 -5.20
C HIS A 458 -18.30 37.20 -6.38
N PRO A 459 -18.80 36.59 -7.48
CA PRO A 459 -17.99 36.22 -8.65
C PRO A 459 -17.28 37.39 -9.32
N THR A 460 -17.78 38.60 -9.13
CA THR A 460 -17.18 39.83 -9.66
C THR A 460 -15.83 40.17 -9.05
N HIS A 461 -15.51 39.63 -7.85
CA HIS A 461 -14.21 39.83 -7.22
C HIS A 461 -13.19 38.72 -7.55
N TRP A 462 -13.59 37.68 -8.29
CA TRP A 462 -12.70 36.58 -8.65
C TRP A 462 -11.76 36.91 -9.79
N PHE A 463 -12.13 37.91 -10.63
CA PHE A 463 -11.42 38.25 -11.85
C PHE A 463 -11.34 39.79 -12.03
N THR A 464 -10.96 40.53 -11.00
CA THR A 464 -10.65 41.94 -11.13
C THR A 464 -9.24 42.08 -11.70
N PHE A 465 -9.17 42.56 -12.95
CA PHE A 465 -7.93 43.03 -13.53
C PHE A 465 -7.73 44.48 -13.09
N ASP A 466 -6.49 44.85 -12.74
CA ASP A 466 -6.15 46.26 -12.58
C ASP A 466 -6.29 47.00 -13.93
N LYS A 467 -6.12 48.32 -13.90
CA LYS A 467 -6.18 49.15 -15.10
C LYS A 467 -5.19 48.74 -16.19
N HIS A 468 -4.24 47.87 -15.91
CA HIS A 468 -3.20 47.35 -16.78
C HIS A 468 -3.39 45.88 -17.15
N GLY A 469 -4.52 45.25 -16.78
CA GLY A 469 -4.81 43.86 -17.12
C GLY A 469 -4.03 42.82 -16.28
N LEU A 470 -3.41 43.25 -15.20
CA LEU A 470 -2.71 42.33 -14.28
C LEU A 470 -3.70 41.77 -13.27
N LEU A 471 -3.72 40.46 -13.11
CA LEU A 471 -4.48 39.78 -12.04
C LEU A 471 -3.95 40.29 -10.70
N GLU A 472 -4.83 40.79 -9.83
CA GLU A 472 -4.42 41.19 -8.50
C GLU A 472 -3.79 40.01 -7.74
N PHE A 473 -2.60 40.21 -7.22
CA PHE A 473 -1.83 39.18 -6.49
C PHE A 473 -2.57 38.62 -5.28
N THR A 474 -3.43 39.40 -4.64
CA THR A 474 -4.32 38.98 -3.55
C THR A 474 -5.28 37.86 -3.95
N MET A 475 -5.74 37.82 -5.21
CA MET A 475 -6.55 36.72 -5.69
C MET A 475 -5.78 35.40 -5.77
N TRP A 476 -4.54 35.47 -6.23
CA TRP A 476 -3.68 34.29 -6.31
C TRP A 476 -3.38 33.70 -4.93
N LEU A 477 -3.32 34.51 -3.87
CA LEU A 477 -3.14 34.05 -2.51
C LEU A 477 -4.41 33.45 -1.90
N ASN A 478 -5.61 33.87 -2.34
CA ASN A 478 -6.90 33.38 -1.84
C ASN A 478 -7.47 32.22 -2.65
N PHE A 479 -7.14 32.14 -3.94
CA PHE A 479 -7.64 31.09 -4.84
C PHE A 479 -7.32 29.65 -4.36
N PRO A 480 -6.13 29.34 -3.82
CA PRO A 480 -5.86 28.06 -3.20
C PRO A 480 -6.87 27.65 -2.11
N GLY A 481 -7.34 28.62 -1.30
CA GLY A 481 -8.34 28.37 -0.27
C GLY A 481 -9.67 27.89 -0.84
N ILE A 482 -10.12 28.43 -1.95
CA ILE A 482 -11.33 28.01 -2.66
C ILE A 482 -11.16 26.57 -3.16
N LEU A 483 -10.02 26.27 -3.78
CA LEU A 483 -9.74 24.94 -4.30
C LEU A 483 -9.73 23.87 -3.17
N VAL A 484 -9.16 24.20 -2.02
CA VAL A 484 -9.20 23.34 -0.84
C VAL A 484 -10.61 23.19 -0.28
N ALA A 485 -11.38 24.27 -0.20
CA ALA A 485 -12.78 24.21 0.25
C ALA A 485 -13.63 23.28 -0.62
N LEU A 486 -13.42 23.29 -1.94
CA LEU A 486 -14.09 22.37 -2.87
C LEU A 486 -13.71 20.89 -2.65
N CYS A 487 -12.57 20.59 -2.00
CA CYS A 487 -12.18 19.23 -1.66
C CYS A 487 -13.02 18.63 -0.53
N ILE A 488 -13.87 19.39 0.14
CA ILE A 488 -14.74 18.88 1.19
C ILE A 488 -15.79 17.89 0.65
N PHE A 489 -16.28 18.09 -0.58
CA PHE A 489 -17.25 17.20 -1.21
C PHE A 489 -16.70 15.79 -1.47
N PRO A 490 -15.54 15.61 -2.17
CA PRO A 490 -14.93 14.29 -2.32
C PRO A 490 -14.54 13.67 -0.98
N LEU A 491 -14.19 14.47 0.04
CA LEU A 491 -13.90 13.95 1.37
C LEU A 491 -15.13 13.25 1.99
N PHE A 492 -16.33 13.81 1.89
CA PHE A 492 -17.54 13.14 2.36
C PHE A 492 -17.79 11.81 1.67
N VAL A 493 -17.54 11.72 0.36
CA VAL A 493 -17.64 10.45 -0.38
C VAL A 493 -16.64 9.44 0.16
N MET A 494 -15.40 9.85 0.38
CA MET A 494 -14.34 8.99 0.92
C MET A 494 -14.69 8.49 2.34
N ILE A 495 -15.21 9.35 3.21
CA ILE A 495 -15.68 8.99 4.57
C ILE A 495 -16.82 7.97 4.49
N ALA A 496 -17.79 8.17 3.61
CA ALA A 496 -18.91 7.25 3.44
C ALA A 496 -18.44 5.87 2.96
N VAL A 497 -17.53 5.82 1.97
CA VAL A 497 -16.98 4.55 1.46
C VAL A 497 -16.13 3.87 2.55
N GLU A 498 -15.33 4.61 3.28
CA GLU A 498 -14.53 4.09 4.40
C GLU A 498 -15.44 3.44 5.46
N TYR A 499 -16.50 4.13 5.85
CA TYR A 499 -17.44 3.58 6.82
C TYR A 499 -18.10 2.28 6.35
N LEU A 500 -18.46 2.19 5.07
CA LEU A 500 -19.02 0.97 4.48
C LEU A 500 -18.02 -0.20 4.48
N GLN A 501 -16.71 0.08 4.48
CA GLN A 501 -15.66 -0.95 4.52
C GLN A 501 -15.28 -1.41 5.94
N ARG A 502 -15.73 -0.70 6.98
CA ARG A 502 -15.44 -1.10 8.38
C ARG A 502 -16.10 -2.41 8.81
N GLY A 503 -16.99 -2.96 7.99
CA GLY A 503 -17.77 -4.13 8.36
C GLY A 503 -18.89 -3.81 9.36
N LYS A 504 -19.62 -4.84 9.80
CA LYS A 504 -20.72 -4.70 10.73
C LYS A 504 -20.22 -4.18 12.09
N ARG A 505 -20.93 -3.18 12.63
CA ARG A 505 -20.67 -2.67 13.98
C ARG A 505 -20.91 -3.78 15.02
N PRO A 506 -19.93 -4.12 15.86
CA PRO A 506 -20.11 -5.10 16.92
C PRO A 506 -21.18 -4.65 17.94
N ALA A 507 -21.89 -5.60 18.55
CA ALA A 507 -22.97 -5.32 19.51
C ALA A 507 -22.50 -4.52 20.74
N TYR A 508 -21.24 -4.69 21.15
CA TYR A 508 -20.65 -3.97 22.28
C TYR A 508 -20.28 -2.52 22.00
N VAL A 509 -20.29 -2.09 20.73
CA VAL A 509 -20.13 -0.68 20.35
C VAL A 509 -21.52 -0.06 20.24
N SER A 510 -21.92 0.79 21.17
CA SER A 510 -23.23 1.44 21.10
C SER A 510 -23.35 2.33 19.84
N PRO A 511 -24.56 2.52 19.28
CA PRO A 511 -24.77 3.42 18.13
C PRO A 511 -24.28 4.84 18.40
N LEU A 512 -24.48 5.34 19.62
CA LEU A 512 -24.02 6.68 20.03
C LEU A 512 -22.48 6.77 19.99
N LYS A 513 -21.77 5.75 20.50
CA LYS A 513 -20.29 5.70 20.45
C LYS A 513 -19.77 5.62 19.01
N ALA A 514 -20.46 4.89 18.14
CA ALA A 514 -20.11 4.83 16.72
C ALA A 514 -20.32 6.18 16.04
N ALA A 515 -21.46 6.86 16.30
CA ALA A 515 -21.76 8.19 15.78
C ALA A 515 -20.79 9.25 16.32
N ALA A 516 -20.47 9.23 17.62
CA ALA A 516 -19.48 10.12 18.21
C ALA A 516 -18.09 10.00 17.55
N GLY A 517 -17.74 8.82 17.03
CA GLY A 517 -16.52 8.62 16.25
C GLY A 517 -16.44 9.48 14.98
N PHE A 518 -17.56 9.97 14.44
CA PHE A 518 -17.58 10.90 13.31
C PHE A 518 -17.25 12.34 13.72
N LEU A 519 -17.51 12.73 14.96
CA LEU A 519 -17.19 14.06 15.47
C LEU A 519 -15.68 14.35 15.54
N ILE A 520 -14.84 13.32 15.33
CA ILE A 520 -13.38 13.46 15.28
C ILE A 520 -12.88 13.88 13.89
N TRP A 521 -13.67 13.71 12.83
CA TRP A 521 -13.27 14.05 11.47
C TRP A 521 -12.84 15.52 11.27
N PRO A 522 -13.45 16.53 11.90
CA PRO A 522 -12.93 17.90 11.86
C PRO A 522 -11.50 18.05 12.36
N ALA A 523 -11.03 17.15 13.25
CA ALA A 523 -9.66 17.12 13.73
C ALA A 523 -8.70 16.37 12.78
N MET A 524 -9.16 15.91 11.61
CA MET A 524 -8.38 15.12 10.65
C MET A 524 -7.03 15.78 10.30
N ALA A 525 -7.00 17.10 10.13
CA ALA A 525 -5.76 17.81 9.83
C ALA A 525 -4.71 17.64 10.95
N VAL A 526 -5.13 17.74 12.22
CA VAL A 526 -4.24 17.56 13.38
C VAL A 526 -3.81 16.09 13.50
N ILE A 527 -4.75 15.16 13.30
CA ILE A 527 -4.49 13.71 13.40
C ILE A 527 -3.50 13.28 12.32
N THR A 528 -3.68 13.71 11.07
CA THR A 528 -2.78 13.36 9.96
C THR A 528 -1.41 14.02 10.11
N PHE A 529 -1.32 15.18 10.74
CA PHE A 529 -0.02 15.75 11.11
C PHE A 529 0.77 14.80 12.00
N PHE A 530 0.18 14.36 13.12
CA PHE A 530 0.88 13.53 14.09
C PHE A 530 1.09 12.09 13.64
N PHE A 531 0.17 11.50 12.84
CA PHE A 531 0.22 10.08 12.47
C PHE A 531 0.59 9.80 11.02
N ALA A 532 0.80 10.85 10.20
CA ALA A 532 1.32 10.70 8.84
C ALA A 532 2.55 11.58 8.60
N SER A 533 2.45 12.92 8.67
CA SER A 533 3.57 13.82 8.30
C SER A 533 4.75 13.76 9.26
N MET A 534 4.50 13.76 10.58
CA MET A 534 5.57 13.65 11.58
C MET A 534 6.33 12.32 11.54
N PRO A 535 5.65 11.15 11.42
CA PRO A 535 6.34 9.89 11.18
C PRO A 535 7.19 9.88 9.90
N ALA A 536 6.70 10.48 8.81
CA ALA A 536 7.46 10.58 7.55
C ALA A 536 8.72 11.45 7.71
N LEU A 537 8.59 12.60 8.38
CA LEU A 537 9.74 13.45 8.72
C LEU A 537 10.75 12.69 9.59
N HIS A 538 10.27 11.97 10.61
CA HIS A 538 11.12 11.19 11.51
C HIS A 538 11.87 10.07 10.77
N ALA A 539 11.22 9.35 9.87
CA ALA A 539 11.86 8.32 9.06
C ALA A 539 12.94 8.91 8.15
N GLN A 540 12.61 9.98 7.42
CA GLN A 540 13.56 10.64 6.51
C GLN A 540 14.75 11.28 7.26
N TRP A 541 14.52 11.84 8.46
CA TRP A 541 15.58 12.35 9.32
C TRP A 541 16.53 11.25 9.77
N LYS A 542 16.01 10.11 10.22
CA LYS A 542 16.84 8.94 10.57
C LYS A 542 17.66 8.46 9.39
N LEU A 543 17.04 8.34 8.22
CA LEU A 543 17.72 7.92 6.99
C LEU A 543 18.88 8.88 6.65
N ALA A 544 18.64 10.18 6.64
CA ALA A 544 19.65 11.23 6.37
C ALA A 544 20.79 11.23 7.41
N SER A 545 20.46 10.98 8.69
CA SER A 545 21.46 10.94 9.77
C SER A 545 22.26 9.63 9.83
N GLY A 546 21.98 8.66 8.94
CA GLY A 546 22.63 7.34 8.94
C GLY A 546 22.24 6.45 10.12
N LYS A 547 21.15 6.80 10.83
CA LYS A 547 20.61 5.96 11.91
C LYS A 547 19.69 4.92 11.31
N GLY A 548 20.10 3.65 11.32
CA GLY A 548 19.27 2.54 10.87
C GLY A 548 17.91 2.47 11.61
N LEU A 549 16.91 1.93 10.95
CA LEU A 549 15.66 1.56 11.59
C LEU A 549 15.80 0.14 12.17
N VAL A 550 15.52 -0.01 13.46
CA VAL A 550 15.39 -1.35 14.06
C VAL A 550 13.97 -1.83 13.76
N TYR A 551 13.87 -2.93 13.03
CA TYR A 551 12.58 -3.57 12.77
C TYR A 551 11.98 -4.07 14.09
N ARG A 552 10.80 -3.59 14.42
CA ARG A 552 9.99 -4.09 15.54
C ARG A 552 8.63 -4.49 15.01
N VAL A 553 8.22 -5.71 15.30
CA VAL A 553 6.85 -6.17 15.03
C VAL A 553 5.89 -5.32 15.85
N ALA A 554 4.83 -4.82 15.21
CA ALA A 554 3.79 -4.10 15.93
C ALA A 554 3.01 -5.08 16.79
N GLU A 555 2.88 -4.80 18.09
CA GLU A 555 2.00 -5.58 18.96
C GLU A 555 0.56 -5.47 18.45
N LYS A 556 -0.01 -6.59 18.05
CA LYS A 556 -1.39 -6.71 17.58
C LYS A 556 -2.14 -7.59 18.59
N GLY A 557 -2.45 -7.02 19.76
CA GLY A 557 -3.19 -7.73 20.80
C GLY A 557 -4.66 -7.88 20.41
N SER A 558 -5.14 -9.10 20.22
CA SER A 558 -6.58 -9.37 20.19
C SER A 558 -7.10 -9.48 21.64
N LYS A 559 -7.86 -8.52 22.12
CA LYS A 559 -8.55 -8.62 23.43
C LYS A 559 -9.68 -9.66 23.45
N ARG A 560 -9.80 -10.52 22.43
CA ARG A 560 -10.93 -11.46 22.31
C ARG A 560 -10.52 -12.86 21.86
N ALA A 561 -10.16 -13.68 22.83
CA ALA A 561 -10.48 -15.09 22.78
C ALA A 561 -12.03 -15.22 22.80
N GLY A 562 -12.67 -15.70 21.74
CA GLY A 562 -14.05 -16.17 21.84
C GLY A 562 -15.10 -15.77 20.80
N VAL A 563 -14.74 -15.18 19.66
CA VAL A 563 -15.71 -15.05 18.55
C VAL A 563 -15.19 -15.78 17.32
N PRO A 564 -15.88 -16.84 16.85
CA PRO A 564 -15.45 -17.57 15.64
C PRO A 564 -15.45 -16.64 14.42
N ALA A 565 -14.38 -16.64 13.64
CA ALA A 565 -14.21 -15.85 12.42
C ALA A 565 -15.25 -16.15 11.31
N ALA A 566 -16.06 -17.21 11.47
CA ALA A 566 -17.11 -17.59 10.53
C ALA A 566 -18.32 -16.64 10.47
N ALA A 567 -18.48 -15.72 11.43
CA ALA A 567 -19.68 -14.88 11.49
C ALA A 567 -19.62 -13.58 10.64
N SER A 568 -18.44 -13.17 10.17
CA SER A 568 -18.32 -11.90 9.41
C SER A 568 -18.32 -12.05 7.89
N ALA A 569 -17.99 -13.22 7.36
CA ALA A 569 -17.97 -13.48 5.91
C ALA A 569 -19.15 -14.35 5.41
N GLY A 570 -19.79 -15.15 6.29
CA GLY A 570 -20.84 -16.11 5.92
C GLY A 570 -22.28 -15.65 6.21
N ALA A 571 -22.49 -14.61 7.01
CA ALA A 571 -23.84 -14.24 7.47
C ALA A 571 -24.69 -13.46 6.45
N GLN A 572 -24.26 -13.34 5.19
CA GLN A 572 -25.10 -12.75 4.13
C GLN A 572 -25.79 -13.78 3.23
N THR A 573 -25.56 -15.09 3.43
CA THR A 573 -26.15 -16.13 2.56
C THR A 573 -27.25 -16.98 3.21
N GLU A 574 -27.43 -16.96 4.53
CA GLU A 574 -28.44 -17.83 5.19
C GLU A 574 -29.74 -17.13 5.61
N ALA A 575 -29.85 -15.81 5.48
CA ALA A 575 -31.08 -15.09 5.88
C ALA A 575 -32.13 -14.96 4.75
N GLU A 576 -31.87 -15.42 3.52
CA GLU A 576 -32.79 -15.31 2.38
C GLU A 576 -33.37 -16.66 1.91
N VAL A 577 -33.02 -17.79 2.51
CA VAL A 577 -33.52 -19.12 2.11
C VAL A 577 -34.65 -19.67 2.99
N VAL A 578 -34.99 -19.02 4.11
CA VAL A 578 -36.05 -19.51 5.03
C VAL A 578 -37.41 -18.82 4.84
N ALA A 579 -37.57 -17.93 3.88
CA ALA A 579 -38.82 -17.18 3.67
C ALA A 579 -39.68 -17.64 2.44
N ILE A 580 -39.33 -18.73 1.77
CA ILE A 580 -40.19 -19.29 0.72
C ILE A 580 -40.33 -20.80 0.96
N GLY A 581 -41.26 -21.19 1.81
CA GLY A 581 -41.56 -22.60 2.04
C GLY A 581 -42.60 -22.82 3.13
N GLY A 582 -43.74 -22.16 3.02
CA GLY A 582 -44.85 -22.37 3.95
C GLY A 582 -46.17 -21.88 3.37
N GLY A 583 -46.81 -22.67 2.56
CA GLY A 583 -48.12 -22.35 2.00
C GLY A 583 -48.62 -23.46 1.06
N GLN A 584 -49.27 -24.47 1.68
CA GLN A 584 -50.04 -25.60 1.15
C GLN A 584 -49.23 -26.78 0.63
#